data_3778dec21365dbc1ff6564d9bed81fb4
#
_entry.id   3778dec21365dbc1ff6564d9bed81fb4
#
_cell.length_a   1.000
_cell.length_b   1.000
_cell.length_c   1.000
_cell.angle_alpha   90.00
_cell.angle_beta   90.00
_cell.angle_gamma   90.00
#
_symmetry.space_group_name_H-M   'P 1'
#
loop_
_entity.id
_entity.type
_entity.pdbx_description
1 polymer ?
#
loop_
_entity_poly.entity_id
_entity_poly.type
_entity_poly.pdbx_seq_one_letter_code
_entity_poly.pdbx_strand_id
1 'polypeptide(L)'
;MDKKEKERDKARKNWTSVENIKELKEGYISQVVHKICELVVKYDAVIAMEDLNFGFKRGRFPVEKQVYQKFENMLISKLNLLIDKKAEPTENGGLLRAYQLTNKFDGVNKAKQNGIIFYVPAWDTSKIDPVTGFVDLLKPKYTSVREAKKLFETIDDIKYNTNTDMFEFCIDYGKFPRCNSDFKKT
;
A
#
# COMPACT_ATOMS: atom_id res chain seq x y z
N MET A 1 -16.01 -20.58 28.54
CA MET A 1 -15.99 -19.16 28.22
C MET A 1 -14.66 -18.57 28.61
N ASP A 2 -13.88 -18.10 27.66
CA ASP A 2 -12.47 -17.82 27.81
C ASP A 2 -12.26 -16.54 28.63
N LYS A 3 -11.24 -16.50 29.49
CA LYS A 3 -10.90 -15.36 30.35
C LYS A 3 -10.72 -14.05 29.52
N LYS A 4 -10.21 -14.20 28.30
CA LYS A 4 -10.05 -13.11 27.33
C LYS A 4 -11.38 -12.54 26.81
N GLU A 5 -12.44 -13.33 26.74
CA GLU A 5 -13.75 -12.88 26.30
C GLU A 5 -14.45 -12.03 27.36
N LYS A 6 -14.31 -12.42 28.63
CA LYS A 6 -14.77 -11.63 29.79
C LYS A 6 -14.03 -10.29 29.91
N GLU A 7 -12.73 -10.26 29.61
CA GLU A 7 -11.95 -9.03 29.61
C GLU A 7 -12.36 -8.09 28.46
N ARG A 8 -12.64 -8.65 27.28
CA ARG A 8 -13.18 -7.87 26.14
C ARG A 8 -14.56 -7.29 26.43
N ASP A 9 -15.44 -8.05 27.07
CA ASP A 9 -16.78 -7.58 27.42
C ASP A 9 -16.75 -6.52 28.53
N LYS A 10 -15.82 -6.63 29.46
CA LYS A 10 -15.56 -5.56 30.44
C LYS A 10 -15.04 -4.30 29.78
N ALA A 11 -14.12 -4.42 28.83
CA ALA A 11 -13.56 -3.28 28.09
C ALA A 11 -14.61 -2.61 27.20
N ARG A 12 -15.56 -3.37 26.62
CA ARG A 12 -16.67 -2.84 25.80
C ARG A 12 -17.69 -2.05 26.61
N LYS A 13 -17.85 -2.34 27.88
CA LYS A 13 -18.80 -1.64 28.76
C LYS A 13 -18.30 -0.30 29.28
N ASN A 14 -17.03 0.04 29.05
CA ASN A 14 -16.43 1.30 29.48
C ASN A 14 -16.36 2.28 28.32
N TRP A 15 -17.15 3.33 28.31
CA TRP A 15 -17.17 4.40 27.29
C TRP A 15 -15.80 5.05 27.10
N THR A 16 -15.02 5.18 28.15
CA THR A 16 -13.64 5.68 28.08
C THR A 16 -12.73 4.80 27.21
N SER A 17 -13.01 3.50 27.11
CA SER A 17 -12.24 2.61 26.23
C SER A 17 -12.56 2.81 24.73
N VAL A 18 -13.75 3.32 24.39
CA VAL A 18 -14.13 3.59 22.99
C VAL A 18 -13.45 4.86 22.49
N GLU A 19 -13.41 5.91 23.29
CA GLU A 19 -12.66 7.13 23.00
C GLU A 19 -11.17 6.85 22.89
N ASN A 20 -10.61 6.11 23.82
CA ASN A 20 -9.22 5.70 23.80
C ASN A 20 -8.85 4.86 22.56
N ILE A 21 -9.75 4.01 22.05
CA ILE A 21 -9.52 3.24 20.82
C ILE A 21 -9.48 4.16 19.59
N LYS A 22 -10.33 5.18 19.54
CA LYS A 22 -10.32 6.15 18.44
C LYS A 22 -9.01 6.95 18.43
N GLU A 23 -8.64 7.50 19.58
CA GLU A 23 -7.41 8.25 19.77
C GLU A 23 -6.17 7.38 19.51
N LEU A 24 -6.18 6.12 19.94
CA LEU A 24 -5.11 5.16 19.69
C LEU A 24 -4.94 4.91 18.19
N LYS A 25 -6.04 4.74 17.44
CA LYS A 25 -5.99 4.56 15.98
C LYS A 25 -5.46 5.81 15.30
N GLU A 26 -5.89 7.00 15.74
CA GLU A 26 -5.41 8.27 15.19
C GLU A 26 -3.92 8.47 15.48
N GLY A 27 -3.50 8.19 16.70
CA GLY A 27 -2.11 8.24 17.11
C GLY A 27 -1.23 7.27 16.29
N TYR A 28 -1.72 6.06 16.03
CA TYR A 28 -1.00 5.09 15.21
C TYR A 28 -0.86 5.54 13.76
N ILE A 29 -1.95 6.02 13.14
CA ILE A 29 -1.91 6.57 11.78
C ILE A 29 -0.93 7.76 11.72
N SER A 30 -0.95 8.64 12.72
CA SER A 30 -0.03 9.77 12.81
C SER A 30 1.44 9.35 12.85
N GLN A 31 1.77 8.29 13.59
CA GLN A 31 3.13 7.73 13.63
C GLN A 31 3.56 7.17 12.28
N VAL A 32 2.68 6.43 11.60
CA VAL A 32 2.94 5.90 10.26
C VAL A 32 3.18 7.04 9.27
N VAL A 33 2.32 8.04 9.26
CA VAL A 33 2.46 9.23 8.39
C VAL A 33 3.76 9.97 8.68
N HIS A 34 4.12 10.12 9.96
CA HIS A 34 5.40 10.74 10.33
C HIS A 34 6.59 9.96 9.76
N LYS A 35 6.56 8.64 9.88
CA LYS A 35 7.62 7.78 9.35
C LYS A 35 7.74 7.85 7.83
N ILE A 36 6.63 7.92 7.13
CA ILE A 36 6.62 8.12 5.67
C ILE A 36 7.26 9.47 5.31
N CYS A 37 6.90 10.56 6.00
CA CYS A 37 7.50 11.87 5.77
C CYS A 37 9.02 11.88 6.01
N GLU A 38 9.50 11.20 7.05
CA GLU A 38 10.94 11.04 7.29
C GLU A 38 11.65 10.34 6.12
N LEU A 39 11.03 9.26 5.58
CA LEU A 39 11.60 8.53 4.45
C LEU A 39 11.61 9.37 3.18
N VAL A 40 10.54 10.13 2.92
CA VAL A 40 10.45 11.04 1.77
C VAL A 40 11.59 12.05 1.79
N VAL A 41 11.84 12.70 2.94
CA VAL A 41 12.92 13.68 3.07
C VAL A 41 14.29 13.03 2.99
N LYS A 42 14.45 11.88 3.66
CA LYS A 42 15.75 11.18 3.71
C LYS A 42 16.23 10.69 2.35
N TYR A 43 15.30 10.24 1.49
CA TYR A 43 15.63 9.59 0.22
C TYR A 43 15.22 10.41 -1.00
N ASP A 44 14.68 11.61 -0.81
CA ASP A 44 14.09 12.44 -1.88
C ASP A 44 13.09 11.62 -2.73
N ALA A 45 12.21 10.89 -2.02
CA ALA A 45 11.38 9.86 -2.60
C ALA A 45 10.01 10.38 -3.03
N VAL A 46 9.45 9.74 -4.05
CA VAL A 46 8.04 9.86 -4.42
C VAL A 46 7.22 8.75 -3.77
N ILE A 47 5.93 8.98 -3.59
CA ILE A 47 5.01 8.03 -2.97
C ILE A 47 4.07 7.49 -4.04
N ALA A 48 4.09 6.17 -4.28
CA ALA A 48 3.08 5.50 -5.06
C ALA A 48 2.02 4.91 -4.13
N MET A 49 0.76 5.31 -4.33
CA MET A 49 -0.39 4.81 -3.58
C MET A 49 -1.38 4.10 -4.49
N GLU A 50 -2.02 3.05 -4.01
CA GLU A 50 -3.14 2.45 -4.73
C GLU A 50 -4.37 3.37 -4.68
N ASP A 51 -5.03 3.58 -5.85
CA ASP A 51 -6.32 4.26 -5.89
C ASP A 51 -7.43 3.31 -5.44
N LEU A 52 -7.63 3.24 -4.14
CA LEU A 52 -8.67 2.38 -3.53
C LEU A 52 -10.08 2.99 -3.64
N ASN A 53 -10.23 4.23 -4.08
CA ASN A 53 -11.54 4.89 -4.18
C ASN A 53 -12.50 4.14 -5.13
N PHE A 54 -11.99 3.55 -6.20
CA PHE A 54 -12.78 2.74 -7.12
C PHE A 54 -13.07 1.32 -6.59
N GLY A 55 -12.14 0.72 -5.85
CA GLY A 55 -12.26 -0.62 -5.29
C GLY A 55 -13.29 -0.72 -4.16
N PHE A 56 -13.38 0.30 -3.32
CA PHE A 56 -14.29 0.35 -2.17
C PHE A 56 -15.78 0.45 -2.54
N LYS A 57 -16.15 0.76 -3.76
CA LYS A 57 -17.56 0.73 -4.19
C LYS A 57 -18.20 -0.65 -4.07
N ARG A 58 -17.39 -1.71 -4.07
CA ARG A 58 -17.81 -3.12 -3.87
C ARG A 58 -17.26 -3.71 -2.56
N GLY A 59 -16.61 -2.90 -1.74
CA GLY A 59 -15.91 -3.35 -0.54
C GLY A 59 -16.86 -3.78 0.59
N ARG A 60 -16.44 -4.81 1.29
CA ARG A 60 -17.18 -5.46 2.38
C ARG A 60 -17.24 -4.62 3.67
N PHE A 61 -16.38 -3.59 3.80
CA PHE A 61 -16.21 -2.88 5.09
C PHE A 61 -16.14 -1.35 4.93
N PRO A 62 -17.20 -0.61 5.33
CA PRO A 62 -17.20 0.85 5.34
C PRO A 62 -16.10 1.46 6.21
N VAL A 63 -15.67 0.72 7.25
CA VAL A 63 -14.63 1.17 8.19
C VAL A 63 -13.26 1.29 7.52
N GLU A 64 -12.93 0.40 6.60
CA GLU A 64 -11.64 0.42 5.88
C GLU A 64 -11.52 1.65 5.00
N LYS A 65 -12.58 2.03 4.32
CA LYS A 65 -12.62 3.24 3.50
C LYS A 65 -12.35 4.50 4.32
N GLN A 66 -12.98 4.63 5.48
CA GLN A 66 -12.79 5.79 6.36
C GLN A 66 -11.35 5.87 6.89
N VAL A 67 -10.76 4.74 7.27
CA VAL A 67 -9.39 4.67 7.76
C VAL A 67 -8.41 5.07 6.65
N TYR A 68 -8.60 4.55 5.44
CA TYR A 68 -7.77 4.89 4.29
C TYR A 68 -7.86 6.38 3.93
N GLN A 69 -9.08 6.92 3.83
CA GLN A 69 -9.28 8.35 3.56
C GLN A 69 -8.66 9.23 4.64
N LYS A 70 -8.77 8.82 5.90
CA LYS A 70 -8.15 9.54 7.01
C LYS A 70 -6.63 9.53 6.90
N PHE A 71 -6.05 8.37 6.61
CA PHE A 71 -4.60 8.22 6.37
C PHE A 71 -4.14 9.12 5.22
N GLU A 72 -4.81 9.06 4.07
CA GLU A 72 -4.53 9.88 2.89
C GLU A 72 -4.56 11.38 3.23
N ASN A 73 -5.61 11.81 3.89
CA ASN A 73 -5.78 13.19 4.32
C ASN A 73 -4.68 13.66 5.28
N MET A 74 -4.34 12.83 6.25
CA MET A 74 -3.27 13.13 7.21
C MET A 74 -1.91 13.17 6.53
N LEU A 75 -1.65 12.27 5.57
CA LEU A 75 -0.40 12.23 4.82
C LEU A 75 -0.22 13.50 3.99
N ILE A 76 -1.23 13.87 3.18
CA ILE A 76 -1.21 15.09 2.36
C ILE A 76 -1.01 16.34 3.23
N SER A 77 -1.77 16.46 4.32
CA SER A 77 -1.65 17.60 5.23
C SER A 77 -0.26 17.67 5.87
N LYS A 78 0.31 16.53 6.27
CA LYS A 78 1.63 16.48 6.89
C LYS A 78 2.74 16.84 5.90
N LEU A 79 2.66 16.34 4.67
CA LEU A 79 3.65 16.66 3.63
C LEU A 79 3.66 18.14 3.27
N ASN A 80 2.49 18.80 3.31
CA ASN A 80 2.39 20.24 3.07
C ASN A 80 2.91 21.11 4.21
N LEU A 81 2.99 20.55 5.41
CA LEU A 81 3.49 21.22 6.60
C LEU A 81 4.87 20.71 7.03
N LEU A 82 5.59 20.03 6.14
CA LEU A 82 6.89 19.48 6.45
C LEU A 82 7.90 20.59 6.66
N ILE A 83 8.57 20.57 7.83
CA ILE A 83 9.54 21.55 8.24
C ILE A 83 10.83 20.81 8.65
N ASP A 84 11.95 21.24 8.12
CA ASP A 84 13.25 20.81 8.62
C ASP A 84 13.61 21.65 9.86
N LYS A 85 13.59 21.01 11.02
CA LYS A 85 13.93 21.67 12.29
C LYS A 85 15.41 22.06 12.44
N LYS A 86 16.26 21.54 11.55
CA LYS A 86 17.70 21.82 11.57
C LYS A 86 18.08 22.95 10.61
N ALA A 87 17.20 23.28 9.66
CA ALA A 87 17.42 24.37 8.74
C ALA A 87 17.14 25.72 9.42
N GLU A 88 17.88 26.75 9.02
CA GLU A 88 17.56 28.11 9.44
C GLU A 88 16.16 28.51 8.95
N PRO A 89 15.41 29.35 9.69
CA PRO A 89 14.02 29.65 9.36
C PRO A 89 13.79 30.16 7.93
N THR A 90 14.76 30.84 7.35
CA THR A 90 14.70 31.43 5.99
C THR A 90 15.22 30.52 4.90
N GLU A 91 15.85 29.40 5.23
CA GLU A 91 16.31 28.42 4.27
C GLU A 91 15.18 27.55 3.74
N ASN A 92 15.41 26.89 2.61
CA ASN A 92 14.43 25.97 2.04
C ASN A 92 14.16 24.80 3.02
N GLY A 93 12.89 24.59 3.33
CA GLY A 93 12.46 23.61 4.32
C GLY A 93 12.43 24.14 5.75
N GLY A 94 13.00 25.32 6.04
CA GLY A 94 12.90 25.97 7.35
C GLY A 94 11.48 26.46 7.68
N LEU A 95 11.31 27.03 8.87
CA LEU A 95 10.00 27.40 9.42
C LEU A 95 9.21 28.37 8.51
N LEU A 96 9.90 29.32 7.87
CA LEU A 96 9.28 30.32 6.97
C LEU A 96 9.20 29.86 5.51
N ARG A 97 9.80 28.73 5.18
CA ARG A 97 9.85 28.15 3.83
C ARG A 97 9.62 26.64 3.87
N ALA A 98 8.54 26.23 4.54
CA ALA A 98 8.14 24.83 4.61
C ALA A 98 7.99 24.21 3.22
N TYR A 99 8.28 22.92 3.11
CA TYR A 99 8.11 22.19 1.86
C TYR A 99 6.63 22.09 1.50
N GLN A 100 6.30 22.46 0.27
CA GLN A 100 4.98 22.19 -0.31
C GLN A 100 5.09 21.00 -1.26
N LEU A 101 5.03 19.80 -0.71
CA LEU A 101 5.25 18.56 -1.46
C LEU A 101 3.99 18.02 -2.13
N THR A 102 2.83 18.55 -1.78
CA THR A 102 1.54 18.12 -2.36
C THR A 102 0.67 19.30 -2.72
N ASN A 103 -0.31 19.08 -3.62
CA ASN A 103 -1.30 20.08 -3.96
C ASN A 103 -2.35 20.22 -2.84
N LYS A 104 -3.06 21.36 -2.81
CA LYS A 104 -4.17 21.55 -1.89
C LYS A 104 -5.28 20.51 -2.14
N PHE A 105 -5.99 20.16 -1.10
CA PHE A 105 -7.01 19.12 -1.03
C PHE A 105 -8.06 19.18 -2.15
N ASP A 106 -8.49 20.38 -2.54
CA ASP A 106 -9.52 20.59 -3.57
C ASP A 106 -9.08 20.15 -4.97
N GLY A 107 -7.78 19.97 -5.20
CA GLY A 107 -7.22 19.46 -6.44
C GLY A 107 -7.16 17.93 -6.51
N VAL A 108 -7.15 17.23 -5.38
CA VAL A 108 -6.94 15.77 -5.30
C VAL A 108 -8.07 14.99 -5.97
N ASN A 109 -9.32 15.47 -5.84
CA ASN A 109 -10.49 14.80 -6.43
C ASN A 109 -10.54 14.88 -7.95
N LYS A 110 -9.80 15.80 -8.58
CA LYS A 110 -9.81 16.02 -10.03
C LYS A 110 -8.56 15.49 -10.73
N ALA A 111 -7.44 15.44 -10.03
CA ALA A 111 -6.17 14.95 -10.57
C ALA A 111 -5.79 13.66 -9.83
N LYS A 112 -5.50 12.58 -10.56
CA LYS A 112 -4.99 11.31 -10.01
C LYS A 112 -3.54 11.42 -9.49
N GLN A 113 -3.05 12.63 -9.31
CA GLN A 113 -1.71 12.95 -8.83
C GLN A 113 -1.78 14.13 -7.88
N ASN A 114 -1.00 14.10 -6.83
CA ASN A 114 -0.93 15.15 -5.84
C ASN A 114 0.52 15.45 -5.46
N GLY A 115 1.20 16.25 -6.28
CA GLY A 115 2.61 16.55 -6.07
C GLY A 115 3.48 15.29 -6.18
N ILE A 116 4.13 14.92 -5.08
CA ILE A 116 4.98 13.71 -5.01
C ILE A 116 4.18 12.41 -4.80
N ILE A 117 2.85 12.49 -4.64
CA ILE A 117 1.98 11.32 -4.51
C ILE A 117 1.40 10.98 -5.88
N PHE A 118 1.64 9.74 -6.32
CA PHE A 118 1.10 9.16 -7.54
C PHE A 118 0.13 8.05 -7.21
N TYR A 119 -1.05 8.09 -7.84
CA TYR A 119 -2.04 7.05 -7.68
C TYR A 119 -1.94 6.03 -8.80
N VAL A 120 -1.83 4.78 -8.41
CA VAL A 120 -1.85 3.64 -9.32
C VAL A 120 -3.18 2.89 -9.19
N PRO A 121 -3.73 2.36 -10.29
CA PRO A 121 -4.95 1.56 -10.21
C PRO A 121 -4.75 0.37 -9.28
N ALA A 122 -5.71 0.13 -8.37
CA ALA A 122 -5.68 -1.02 -7.46
C ALA A 122 -5.93 -2.38 -8.16
N TRP A 123 -6.15 -2.34 -9.48
CA TRP A 123 -6.42 -3.54 -10.26
C TRP A 123 -5.14 -4.38 -10.41
N ASP A 124 -5.24 -5.63 -9.98
CA ASP A 124 -4.18 -6.66 -10.07
C ASP A 124 -2.82 -6.30 -9.44
N THR A 125 -2.71 -5.23 -8.66
CA THR A 125 -1.44 -4.82 -8.03
C THR A 125 -0.83 -5.92 -7.14
N SER A 126 -1.68 -6.71 -6.48
CA SER A 126 -1.23 -7.87 -5.68
C SER A 126 -0.77 -9.08 -6.52
N LYS A 127 -0.91 -9.00 -7.84
CA LYS A 127 -0.59 -10.07 -8.78
C LYS A 127 0.56 -9.71 -9.70
N ILE A 128 0.97 -8.46 -9.72
CA ILE A 128 2.08 -7.96 -10.54
C ILE A 128 3.38 -8.17 -9.78
N ASP A 129 4.34 -8.81 -10.43
CA ASP A 129 5.71 -8.82 -9.94
C ASP A 129 6.32 -7.42 -10.14
N PRO A 130 6.72 -6.72 -9.06
CA PRO A 130 7.20 -5.35 -9.16
C PRO A 130 8.54 -5.22 -9.91
N VAL A 131 9.29 -6.29 -10.04
CA VAL A 131 10.60 -6.29 -10.70
C VAL A 131 10.46 -6.48 -12.21
N THR A 132 9.63 -7.43 -12.63
CA THR A 132 9.51 -7.83 -14.04
C THR A 132 8.27 -7.30 -14.74
N GLY A 133 7.27 -6.83 -13.99
CA GLY A 133 5.98 -6.39 -14.50
C GLY A 133 5.05 -7.52 -14.97
N PHE A 134 5.43 -8.79 -14.75
CA PHE A 134 4.57 -9.91 -15.11
C PHE A 134 3.36 -10.02 -14.18
N VAL A 135 2.22 -10.42 -14.74
CA VAL A 135 0.97 -10.58 -14.01
C VAL A 135 0.71 -12.06 -13.77
N ASP A 136 0.31 -12.39 -12.54
CA ASP A 136 0.00 -13.76 -12.12
C ASP A 136 1.14 -14.78 -12.35
N LEU A 137 2.38 -14.30 -12.32
CA LEU A 137 3.54 -15.17 -12.42
C LEU A 137 3.55 -16.14 -11.24
N LEU A 138 3.44 -17.43 -11.53
CA LEU A 138 3.52 -18.51 -10.54
C LEU A 138 2.60 -18.34 -9.31
N LYS A 139 1.29 -18.31 -9.53
CA LYS A 139 0.30 -18.57 -8.46
C LYS A 139 -0.20 -20.02 -8.52
N PRO A 140 0.53 -20.99 -7.96
CA PRO A 140 0.08 -22.36 -7.89
C PRO A 140 -1.07 -22.45 -6.90
N LYS A 141 -2.29 -22.28 -7.39
CA LYS A 141 -3.49 -22.60 -6.62
C LYS A 141 -3.96 -23.98 -7.03
N TYR A 142 -3.69 -24.96 -6.20
CA TYR A 142 -4.23 -26.28 -6.42
C TYR A 142 -5.76 -26.25 -6.24
N THR A 143 -6.45 -26.41 -7.33
CA THR A 143 -7.91 -26.56 -7.36
C THR A 143 -8.30 -27.94 -7.84
N SER A 144 -7.54 -28.51 -8.76
CA SER A 144 -7.73 -29.86 -9.30
C SER A 144 -6.48 -30.32 -10.04
N VAL A 145 -6.38 -31.63 -10.27
CA VAL A 145 -5.28 -32.23 -11.08
C VAL A 145 -5.22 -31.62 -12.48
N ARG A 146 -6.38 -31.33 -13.08
CA ARG A 146 -6.46 -30.74 -14.42
C ARG A 146 -5.86 -29.34 -14.49
N GLU A 147 -6.16 -28.50 -13.49
CA GLU A 147 -5.61 -27.15 -13.42
C GLU A 147 -4.13 -27.15 -13.06
N ALA A 148 -3.69 -28.09 -12.21
CA ALA A 148 -2.28 -28.29 -11.92
C ALA A 148 -1.48 -28.67 -13.17
N LYS A 149 -2.01 -29.58 -14.01
CA LYS A 149 -1.35 -29.94 -15.29
C LYS A 149 -1.16 -28.74 -16.19
N LYS A 150 -2.18 -27.88 -16.34
CA LYS A 150 -2.07 -26.64 -17.14
C LYS A 150 -0.99 -25.69 -16.61
N LEU A 151 -0.85 -25.59 -15.28
CA LEU A 151 0.22 -24.79 -14.70
C LEU A 151 1.59 -25.35 -15.07
N PHE A 152 1.78 -26.68 -14.92
CA PHE A 152 3.04 -27.32 -15.24
C PHE A 152 3.39 -27.29 -16.74
N GLU A 153 2.39 -27.21 -17.63
CA GLU A 153 2.60 -27.03 -19.07
C GLU A 153 3.23 -25.68 -19.41
N THR A 154 3.13 -24.68 -18.51
CA THR A 154 3.76 -23.37 -18.69
C THR A 154 5.21 -23.32 -18.21
N ILE A 155 5.67 -24.35 -17.54
CA ILE A 155 7.02 -24.47 -16.96
C ILE A 155 7.85 -25.34 -17.90
N ASP A 156 8.99 -24.81 -18.36
CA ASP A 156 9.86 -25.52 -19.30
C ASP A 156 10.75 -26.57 -18.61
N ASP A 157 11.19 -26.27 -17.38
CA ASP A 157 12.03 -27.21 -16.62
C ASP A 157 11.89 -26.91 -15.11
N ILE A 158 12.06 -27.94 -14.28
CA ILE A 158 12.05 -27.85 -12.82
C ILE A 158 13.30 -28.49 -12.28
N LYS A 159 14.16 -27.72 -11.62
CA LYS A 159 15.40 -28.18 -11.01
C LYS A 159 15.35 -28.07 -9.51
N TYR A 160 15.91 -29.06 -8.82
CA TYR A 160 16.10 -28.94 -7.38
C TYR A 160 17.53 -28.49 -7.10
N ASN A 161 17.68 -27.35 -6.45
CA ASN A 161 18.98 -26.83 -6.06
C ASN A 161 19.32 -27.31 -4.65
N THR A 162 20.25 -28.24 -4.54
CA THR A 162 20.68 -28.82 -3.27
C THR A 162 21.39 -27.82 -2.35
N ASN A 163 21.98 -26.77 -2.91
CA ASN A 163 22.71 -25.77 -2.11
C ASN A 163 21.75 -24.81 -1.37
N THR A 164 20.62 -24.50 -1.99
CA THR A 164 19.62 -23.58 -1.43
C THR A 164 18.41 -24.29 -0.83
N ASP A 165 18.34 -25.64 -0.99
CA ASP A 165 17.18 -26.47 -0.61
C ASP A 165 15.86 -25.98 -1.22
N MET A 166 15.91 -25.49 -2.47
CA MET A 166 14.77 -24.92 -3.18
C MET A 166 14.60 -25.52 -4.58
N PHE A 167 13.33 -25.51 -5.05
CA PHE A 167 13.02 -25.81 -6.44
C PHE A 167 13.16 -24.54 -7.29
N GLU A 168 13.88 -24.65 -8.38
CA GLU A 168 14.02 -23.61 -9.40
C GLU A 168 13.14 -23.95 -10.59
N PHE A 169 12.31 -23.00 -11.00
CA PHE A 169 11.40 -23.17 -12.13
C PHE A 169 11.92 -22.35 -13.32
N CYS A 170 12.25 -23.03 -14.40
CA CYS A 170 12.59 -22.39 -15.67
C CYS A 170 11.31 -22.11 -16.44
N ILE A 171 11.08 -20.86 -16.79
CA ILE A 171 9.88 -20.42 -17.50
C ILE A 171 10.23 -19.54 -18.69
N ASP A 172 9.47 -19.70 -19.77
CA ASP A 172 9.53 -18.75 -20.89
C ASP A 172 8.62 -17.55 -20.58
N TYR A 173 9.20 -16.41 -20.37
CA TYR A 173 8.49 -15.16 -20.10
C TYR A 173 7.50 -14.77 -21.20
N GLY A 174 7.71 -15.20 -22.44
CA GLY A 174 6.78 -14.98 -23.53
C GLY A 174 5.42 -15.65 -23.37
N LYS A 175 5.33 -16.67 -22.50
CA LYS A 175 4.09 -17.38 -22.19
C LYS A 175 3.23 -16.69 -21.13
N PHE A 176 3.76 -15.64 -20.48
CA PHE A 176 3.08 -14.94 -19.38
C PHE A 176 2.66 -13.53 -19.77
N PRO A 177 1.47 -13.09 -19.36
CA PRO A 177 1.00 -11.75 -19.62
C PRO A 177 1.82 -10.71 -18.85
N ARG A 178 2.11 -9.59 -19.49
CA ARG A 178 2.71 -8.41 -18.85
C ARG A 178 1.68 -7.29 -18.71
N CYS A 179 1.90 -6.46 -17.74
CA CYS A 179 1.20 -5.20 -17.63
C CYS A 179 1.80 -4.21 -18.64
N ASN A 180 1.01 -3.73 -19.57
CA ASN A 180 1.45 -2.69 -20.50
C ASN A 180 1.33 -1.28 -19.89
N SER A 181 1.81 -0.24 -20.61
CA SER A 181 1.73 1.16 -20.19
C SER A 181 0.31 1.64 -19.89
N ASP A 182 -0.70 1.01 -20.50
CA ASP A 182 -2.12 1.31 -20.27
C ASP A 182 -2.73 0.48 -19.14
N PHE A 183 -1.92 -0.27 -18.40
CA PHE A 183 -2.35 -1.20 -17.35
C PHE A 183 -3.34 -2.27 -17.82
N LYS A 184 -3.29 -2.63 -19.10
CA LYS A 184 -4.07 -3.73 -19.67
C LYS A 184 -3.19 -4.97 -19.75
N LYS A 185 -3.79 -6.14 -19.53
CA LYS A 185 -3.16 -7.41 -19.82
C LYS A 185 -2.90 -7.52 -21.33
N THR A 186 -1.66 -7.72 -21.72
CA THR A 186 -1.26 -8.10 -23.08
C THR A 186 -0.97 -9.57 -23.15
#